data_85dfedc9b5aebc6ee4c4d30da409c8f1
#
_entry.id   85dfedc9b5aebc6ee4c4d30da409c8f1
#
_cell.length_a   1.000
_cell.length_b   1.000
_cell.length_c   1.000
_cell.angle_alpha   90.00
_cell.angle_beta   90.00
_cell.angle_gamma   90.00
#
_symmetry.space_group_name_H-M   'P 1'
#
loop_
_entity.id
_entity.type
_entity.pdbx_description
1 polymer ?
#
loop_
_entity_poly.entity_id
_entity_poly.type
_entity_poly.pdbx_seq_one_letter_code
_entity_poly.pdbx_strand_id
1 'polypeptide(L)'
;MPKKILIVEDNEDARSFMKLLVENYGYQAIEAADGIEALEKFRRQQPDLVLMDVSLPFVDGLTTTKAIREIEDSAEVPIFVVTAFGKSFREQAIEAGCNELISKPVDFHVLRLLIEKYLS
;
A
#
# COMPACT_ATOMS: atom_id res chain seq x y z
N MET A 1 -8.48 16.56 -10.06
CA MET A 1 -8.62 15.09 -9.99
C MET A 1 -8.08 14.59 -8.65
N PRO A 2 -8.84 13.77 -7.91
CA PRO A 2 -8.32 13.25 -6.67
C PRO A 2 -7.16 12.29 -6.91
N LYS A 3 -6.25 12.25 -5.97
CA LYS A 3 -5.16 11.29 -5.99
C LYS A 3 -5.70 9.89 -5.73
N LYS A 4 -5.04 8.88 -6.28
CA LYS A 4 -5.47 7.48 -6.20
C LYS A 4 -4.57 6.70 -5.25
N ILE A 5 -5.19 5.93 -4.37
CA ILE A 5 -4.46 5.05 -3.44
C ILE A 5 -4.85 3.61 -3.75
N LEU A 6 -3.85 2.79 -4.05
CA LEU A 6 -4.04 1.35 -4.24
C LEU A 6 -3.95 0.67 -2.87
N ILE A 7 -5.01 -0.04 -2.50
CA ILE A 7 -5.09 -0.76 -1.23
C ILE A 7 -4.99 -2.24 -1.53
N VAL A 8 -3.92 -2.87 -1.04
CA VAL A 8 -3.67 -4.30 -1.26
C VAL A 8 -3.86 -5.03 0.06
N GLU A 9 -4.97 -5.74 0.18
CA GLU A 9 -5.39 -6.43 1.41
C GLU A 9 -6.31 -7.58 1.04
N ASP A 10 -6.01 -8.79 1.52
CA ASP A 10 -6.79 -9.98 1.17
C ASP A 10 -8.09 -10.11 1.97
N ASN A 11 -8.15 -9.56 3.19
CA ASN A 11 -9.35 -9.60 4.00
C ASN A 11 -10.34 -8.55 3.46
N GLU A 12 -11.51 -9.01 3.03
CA GLU A 12 -12.51 -8.15 2.40
C GLU A 12 -12.99 -7.02 3.34
N ASP A 13 -13.24 -7.35 4.60
CA ASP A 13 -13.73 -6.36 5.56
C ASP A 13 -12.66 -5.31 5.86
N ALA A 14 -11.42 -5.73 6.05
CA ALA A 14 -10.31 -4.81 6.30
C ALA A 14 -10.06 -3.92 5.07
N ARG A 15 -10.14 -4.49 3.88
CA ARG A 15 -9.97 -3.74 2.63
C ARG A 15 -11.08 -2.71 2.44
N SER A 16 -12.34 -3.11 2.70
CA SER A 16 -13.49 -2.21 2.61
C SER A 16 -13.40 -1.06 3.60
N PHE A 17 -12.97 -1.35 4.83
CA PHE A 17 -12.77 -0.33 5.85
C PHE A 17 -11.71 0.69 5.40
N MET A 18 -10.58 0.20 4.90
CA MET A 18 -9.50 1.08 4.44
C MET A 18 -9.96 1.93 3.25
N LYS A 19 -10.76 1.34 2.36
CA LYS A 19 -11.34 2.07 1.23
C LYS A 19 -12.18 3.25 1.71
N LEU A 20 -13.11 2.99 2.66
CA LEU A 20 -13.94 4.04 3.20
C LEU A 20 -13.10 5.13 3.87
N LEU A 21 -12.05 4.73 4.56
CA LEU A 21 -11.17 5.66 5.25
C LEU A 21 -10.46 6.59 4.27
N VAL A 22 -9.81 6.04 3.24
CA VAL A 22 -9.08 6.89 2.29
C VAL A 22 -10.03 7.75 1.45
N GLU A 23 -11.22 7.25 1.15
CA GLU A 23 -12.24 8.06 0.46
C GLU A 23 -12.69 9.22 1.34
N ASN A 24 -12.84 8.98 2.64
CA ASN A 24 -13.18 10.04 3.59
C ASN A 24 -12.09 11.10 3.69
N TYR A 25 -10.84 10.73 3.44
CA TYR A 25 -9.72 11.68 3.40
C TYR A 25 -9.66 12.48 2.08
N GLY A 26 -10.49 12.15 1.12
CA GLY A 26 -10.54 12.86 -0.17
C GLY A 26 -9.80 12.19 -1.31
N TYR A 27 -9.41 10.93 -1.15
CA TYR A 27 -8.68 10.19 -2.18
C TYR A 27 -9.59 9.16 -2.87
N GLN A 28 -9.20 8.76 -4.07
CA GLN A 28 -9.87 7.67 -4.77
C GLN A 28 -9.21 6.35 -4.38
N ALA A 29 -9.99 5.35 -4.01
CA ALA A 29 -9.47 4.04 -3.63
C ALA A 29 -9.49 3.09 -4.82
N ILE A 30 -8.40 2.32 -4.96
CA ILE A 30 -8.30 1.20 -5.90
C ILE A 30 -8.05 -0.02 -5.01
N GLU A 31 -8.80 -1.10 -5.20
CA GLU A 31 -8.70 -2.29 -4.36
C GLU A 31 -8.02 -3.44 -5.08
N ALA A 32 -7.17 -4.16 -4.36
CA ALA A 32 -6.58 -5.40 -4.84
C ALA A 32 -6.57 -6.40 -3.68
N ALA A 33 -6.97 -7.62 -3.95
CA ALA A 33 -7.08 -8.68 -2.93
C ALA A 33 -5.80 -9.50 -2.80
N ASP A 34 -4.88 -9.38 -3.72
CA ASP A 34 -3.62 -10.13 -3.71
C ASP A 34 -2.54 -9.41 -4.52
N GLY A 35 -1.33 -9.96 -4.50
CA GLY A 35 -0.19 -9.33 -5.18
C GLY A 35 -0.31 -9.33 -6.70
N ILE A 36 -0.91 -10.35 -7.27
CA ILE A 36 -1.08 -10.45 -8.73
C ILE A 36 -2.02 -9.36 -9.21
N GLU A 37 -3.16 -9.22 -8.53
CA GLU A 37 -4.14 -8.18 -8.83
C GLU A 37 -3.54 -6.79 -8.60
N ALA A 38 -2.71 -6.64 -7.56
CA ALA A 38 -2.04 -5.37 -7.26
C ALA A 38 -1.14 -4.93 -8.43
N LEU A 39 -0.34 -5.84 -8.99
CA LEU A 39 0.53 -5.52 -10.11
C LEU A 39 -0.27 -5.12 -11.35
N GLU A 40 -1.35 -5.85 -11.63
CA GLU A 40 -2.20 -5.52 -12.77
C GLU A 40 -2.81 -4.13 -12.62
N LYS A 41 -3.37 -3.84 -11.46
CA LYS A 41 -4.01 -2.55 -11.22
C LYS A 41 -3.00 -1.41 -11.13
N PHE A 42 -1.81 -1.67 -10.60
CA PHE A 42 -0.76 -0.67 -10.60
C PHE A 42 -0.41 -0.22 -12.02
N ARG A 43 -0.22 -1.17 -12.93
CA ARG A 43 0.09 -0.86 -14.32
C ARG A 43 -1.05 -0.13 -15.03
N ARG A 44 -2.28 -0.59 -14.80
CA ARG A 44 -3.45 -0.07 -15.51
C ARG A 44 -3.89 1.30 -15.01
N GLN A 45 -3.89 1.50 -13.70
CA GLN A 45 -4.49 2.68 -13.09
C GLN A 45 -3.51 3.71 -12.56
N GLN A 46 -2.23 3.37 -12.49
CA GLN A 46 -1.17 4.29 -12.07
C GLN A 46 -1.50 5.04 -10.77
N PRO A 47 -1.57 4.32 -9.63
CA PRO A 47 -1.89 4.97 -8.37
C PRO A 47 -0.80 5.94 -7.92
N ASP A 48 -1.17 6.86 -7.06
CA ASP A 48 -0.25 7.86 -6.50
C ASP A 48 0.40 7.38 -5.20
N LEU A 49 -0.15 6.35 -4.58
CA LEU A 49 0.37 5.76 -3.35
C LEU A 49 -0.16 4.33 -3.21
N VAL A 50 0.61 3.45 -2.58
CA VAL A 50 0.21 2.06 -2.34
C VAL A 50 0.24 1.77 -0.84
N LEU A 51 -0.86 1.19 -0.34
CA LEU A 51 -0.92 0.61 1.01
C LEU A 51 -0.85 -0.91 0.83
N MET A 52 0.25 -1.51 1.28
CA MET A 52 0.56 -2.92 1.01
C MET A 52 0.57 -3.76 2.28
N ASP A 53 -0.32 -4.73 2.37
CA ASP A 53 -0.25 -5.73 3.44
C ASP A 53 0.87 -6.74 3.13
N VAL A 54 1.60 -7.14 4.15
CA VAL A 54 2.67 -8.14 4.02
C VAL A 54 2.10 -9.55 3.83
N SER A 55 1.02 -9.87 4.55
CA SER A 55 0.42 -11.21 4.56
C SER A 55 -0.63 -11.36 3.47
N LEU A 56 -0.17 -11.54 2.23
CA LEU A 56 -1.07 -11.72 1.08
C LEU A 56 -1.03 -13.17 0.59
N PRO A 57 -2.15 -13.68 0.01
CA PRO A 57 -2.14 -14.99 -0.62
C PRO A 57 -1.34 -14.95 -1.93
N PHE A 58 -0.82 -16.11 -2.34
CA PHE A 58 -0.07 -16.36 -3.59
C PHE A 58 1.30 -15.68 -3.63
N VAL A 59 1.31 -14.33 -3.59
CA VAL A 59 2.55 -13.56 -3.62
C VAL A 59 2.50 -12.59 -2.43
N ASP A 60 3.47 -12.69 -1.52
CA ASP A 60 3.48 -11.84 -0.33
C ASP A 60 3.73 -10.36 -0.65
N GLY A 61 3.44 -9.50 0.33
CA GLY A 61 3.51 -8.05 0.14
C GLY A 61 4.90 -7.52 -0.17
N LEU A 62 5.96 -8.13 0.37
CA LEU A 62 7.33 -7.69 0.09
C LEU A 62 7.74 -8.06 -1.32
N THR A 63 7.41 -9.28 -1.75
CA THR A 63 7.67 -9.72 -3.13
C THR A 63 6.92 -8.83 -4.11
N THR A 64 5.65 -8.51 -3.80
CA THR A 64 4.84 -7.62 -4.62
C THR A 64 5.45 -6.21 -4.69
N THR A 65 5.95 -5.70 -3.56
CA THR A 65 6.61 -4.39 -3.52
C THR A 65 7.84 -4.36 -4.43
N LYS A 66 8.67 -5.41 -4.38
CA LYS A 66 9.82 -5.52 -5.28
C LYS A 66 9.39 -5.51 -6.74
N ALA A 67 8.35 -6.27 -7.06
CA ALA A 67 7.85 -6.36 -8.42
C ALA A 67 7.30 -5.02 -8.92
N ILE A 68 6.63 -4.25 -8.05
CA ILE A 68 6.17 -2.90 -8.39
C ILE A 68 7.37 -2.00 -8.72
N ARG A 69 8.44 -2.10 -7.92
CA ARG A 69 9.64 -1.27 -8.15
C ARG A 69 10.36 -1.60 -9.46
N GLU A 70 10.11 -2.76 -10.03
CA GLU A 70 10.66 -3.12 -11.34
C GLU A 70 9.82 -2.54 -12.49
N ILE A 71 8.62 -2.05 -12.21
CA ILE A 71 7.79 -1.41 -13.23
C ILE A 71 8.37 -0.03 -13.55
N GLU A 72 8.48 0.28 -14.84
CA GLU A 72 8.98 1.57 -15.29
C GLU A 72 8.15 2.71 -14.72
N ASP A 73 8.82 3.78 -14.31
CA ASP A 73 8.20 5.00 -13.74
C ASP A 73 7.54 4.80 -12.37
N SER A 74 7.85 3.70 -11.67
CA SER A 74 7.28 3.45 -10.34
C SER A 74 8.09 4.08 -9.18
N ALA A 75 9.31 4.54 -9.45
CA ALA A 75 10.25 4.94 -8.39
C ALA A 75 9.72 6.04 -7.47
N GLU A 76 8.90 6.93 -7.98
CA GLU A 76 8.37 8.07 -7.22
C GLU A 76 7.07 7.77 -6.48
N VAL A 77 6.48 6.58 -6.70
CA VAL A 77 5.22 6.22 -6.04
C VAL A 77 5.51 5.72 -4.63
N PRO A 78 5.00 6.40 -3.57
CA PRO A 78 5.21 5.93 -2.21
C PRO A 78 4.52 4.59 -1.98
N ILE A 79 5.21 3.67 -1.32
CA ILE A 79 4.66 2.39 -0.92
C ILE A 79 4.78 2.28 0.60
N PHE A 80 3.64 2.17 1.28
CA PHE A 80 3.57 1.95 2.71
C PHE A 80 3.28 0.48 2.95
N VAL A 81 4.19 -0.20 3.64
CA VAL A 81 4.01 -1.60 4.00
C VAL A 81 3.38 -1.68 5.39
N VAL A 82 2.29 -2.42 5.51
CA VAL A 82 1.56 -2.59 6.78
C VAL A 82 1.78 -4.02 7.27
N THR A 83 2.21 -4.18 8.52
CA THR A 83 2.59 -5.49 9.05
C THR A 83 2.26 -5.64 10.53
N ALA A 84 1.88 -6.86 10.93
CA ALA A 84 1.72 -7.22 12.33
C ALA A 84 3.08 -7.48 13.02
N PHE A 85 4.15 -7.61 12.24
CA PHE A 85 5.47 -8.00 12.76
C PHE A 85 6.36 -6.82 13.15
N GLY A 86 5.93 -5.60 12.90
CA GLY A 86 6.64 -4.40 13.36
C GLY A 86 8.07 -4.30 12.86
N LYS A 87 8.95 -3.90 13.76
CA LYS A 87 10.35 -3.60 13.42
C LYS A 87 11.14 -4.80 12.90
N SER A 88 10.70 -6.03 13.16
CA SER A 88 11.42 -7.22 12.69
C SER A 88 11.44 -7.34 11.17
N PHE A 89 10.54 -6.66 10.47
CA PHE A 89 10.48 -6.65 9.00
C PHE A 89 11.07 -5.38 8.38
N ARG A 90 11.60 -4.48 9.20
CA ARG A 90 12.03 -3.17 8.69
C ARG A 90 13.07 -3.25 7.59
N GLU A 91 14.13 -4.04 7.80
CA GLU A 91 15.19 -4.14 6.81
C GLU A 91 14.69 -4.74 5.50
N GLN A 92 13.92 -5.82 5.59
CA GLN A 92 13.37 -6.49 4.42
C GLN A 92 12.42 -5.57 3.66
N ALA A 93 11.60 -4.80 4.37
CA ALA A 93 10.66 -3.87 3.75
C ALA A 93 11.40 -2.74 3.02
N ILE A 94 12.44 -2.18 3.64
CA ILE A 94 13.23 -1.13 3.02
C ILE A 94 13.95 -1.68 1.78
N GLU A 95 14.54 -2.87 1.88
CA GLU A 95 15.21 -3.51 0.75
C GLU A 95 14.23 -3.80 -0.39
N ALA A 96 12.98 -4.12 -0.07
CA ALA A 96 11.94 -4.33 -1.06
C ALA A 96 11.56 -3.05 -1.78
N GLY A 97 11.85 -1.89 -1.18
CA GLY A 97 11.60 -0.58 -1.78
C GLY A 97 10.46 0.21 -1.18
N CYS A 98 10.01 -0.13 0.05
CA CYS A 98 8.95 0.63 0.70
C CYS A 98 9.48 1.96 1.26
N ASN A 99 8.58 2.92 1.39
CA ASN A 99 8.88 4.24 1.94
C ASN A 99 8.57 4.33 3.43
N GLU A 100 7.52 3.63 3.89
CA GLU A 100 7.12 3.63 5.29
C GLU A 100 6.71 2.22 5.71
N LEU A 101 7.04 1.88 6.93
CA LEU A 101 6.61 0.63 7.55
C LEU A 101 5.63 0.98 8.67
N ILE A 102 4.42 0.48 8.56
CA ILE A 102 3.35 0.75 9.51
C ILE A 102 3.01 -0.52 10.27
N SER A 103 3.10 -0.47 11.59
CA SER A 103 2.79 -1.62 12.43
C SER A 103 1.30 -1.70 12.75
N LYS A 104 0.76 -2.92 12.75
CA LYS A 104 -0.61 -3.16 13.23
C LYS A 104 -0.61 -3.24 14.76
N PRO A 105 -1.64 -2.76 15.44
CA PRO A 105 -2.82 -2.08 14.90
C PRO A 105 -2.48 -0.70 14.37
N VAL A 106 -3.10 -0.32 13.25
CA VAL A 106 -2.80 0.94 12.59
C VAL A 106 -3.36 2.11 13.38
N ASP A 107 -2.52 3.11 13.64
CA ASP A 107 -2.96 4.40 14.16
C ASP A 107 -3.43 5.23 12.96
N PHE A 108 -4.74 5.39 12.79
CA PHE A 108 -5.30 6.02 11.62
C PHE A 108 -5.01 7.51 11.53
N HIS A 109 -4.76 8.17 12.67
CA HIS A 109 -4.34 9.57 12.66
C HIS A 109 -2.95 9.71 12.07
N VAL A 110 -2.02 8.84 12.49
CA VAL A 110 -0.66 8.81 11.96
C VAL A 110 -0.68 8.46 10.48
N LEU A 111 -1.49 7.48 10.08
CA LEU A 111 -1.61 7.07 8.68
C LEU A 111 -2.06 8.25 7.83
N ARG A 112 -3.06 8.99 8.28
CA ARG A 112 -3.56 10.15 7.55
C ARG A 112 -2.46 11.20 7.36
N LEU A 113 -1.72 11.50 8.42
CA LEU A 113 -0.64 12.48 8.35
C LEU A 113 0.45 12.05 7.37
N LEU A 114 0.80 10.76 7.35
CA LEU A 114 1.79 10.23 6.42
C LEU A 114 1.31 10.32 4.98
N ILE A 115 0.06 9.95 4.73
CA ILE A 115 -0.52 10.04 3.38
C ILE A 115 -0.48 11.50 2.90
N GLU A 116 -0.92 12.43 3.75
CA GLU A 116 -0.92 13.85 3.40
C GLU A 116 0.49 14.37 3.12
N LYS A 117 1.47 13.92 3.91
CA LYS A 117 2.88 14.30 3.71
C LYS A 117 3.39 13.89 2.33
N TYR A 118 3.05 12.69 1.88
CA TYR A 118 3.55 12.16 0.61
C TYR A 118 2.75 12.65 -0.60
N LEU A 119 1.48 12.98 -0.42
CA LEU A 119 0.60 13.34 -1.54
C LEU A 119 0.25 14.83 -1.63
N SER A 120 0.76 15.63 -0.73
CA SER A 120 0.50 17.08 -0.78
C SER A 120 1.37 17.79 -1.82
#